data_f00f4f55f1869d6205456ed7a9659c32
#
_entry.id   f00f4f55f1869d6205456ed7a9659c32
#
_cell.length_a   1.000
_cell.length_b   1.000
_cell.length_c   1.000
_cell.angle_alpha   90.00
_cell.angle_beta   90.00
_cell.angle_gamma   90.00
#
_symmetry.space_group_name_H-M   'P 1'
#
loop_
_entity.id
_entity.type
_entity.pdbx_description
1 polymer ?
#
loop_
_entity_poly.entity_id
_entity_poly.type
_entity_poly.pdbx_seq_one_letter_code
_entity_poly.pdbx_strand_id
1 'polypeptide(L)'
;MEQLSKAAHNSTITGELFKITTSGSETVVYGFGTEYGGGLEPESSLVALNGLLYGTTIAGGAYGHGTAFSISKGSGQETVLHSFGYNSADGKSPAAGLIFLKGKFYGTTSGGGSDGSGIVFSLTKGGTENVLHQFGVGYSNDGGAPMANFIDVKGTLYGTTAYGGINLPSCPYSGDNCAYGTIFALQP
;
A
#
# COMPACT_ATOMS: atom_id res chain seq x y z
N MET A 1 33.55 25.09 13.38
CA MET A 1 33.58 23.61 13.37
C MET A 1 32.51 23.16 14.35
N GLU A 2 31.33 23.02 13.86
CA GLU A 2 30.17 22.54 14.65
C GLU A 2 30.02 21.05 14.42
N GLN A 3 30.38 20.28 15.44
CA GLN A 3 30.12 18.83 15.44
C GLN A 3 28.62 18.62 15.68
N LEU A 4 27.87 18.36 14.62
CA LEU A 4 26.56 17.74 14.75
C LEU A 4 26.77 16.34 15.30
N SER A 5 26.47 16.17 16.58
CA SER A 5 26.39 14.87 17.22
C SER A 5 25.26 14.08 16.56
N LYS A 6 25.63 13.12 15.71
CA LYS A 6 24.73 12.09 15.20
C LYS A 6 24.27 11.28 16.40
N ALA A 7 23.08 11.58 16.92
CA ALA A 7 22.41 10.66 17.85
C ALA A 7 22.24 9.36 17.08
N ALA A 8 22.98 8.33 17.50
CA ALA A 8 22.84 6.99 16.98
C ALA A 8 21.46 6.45 17.42
N HIS A 9 20.43 6.76 16.67
CA HIS A 9 19.26 5.89 16.64
C HIS A 9 19.71 4.62 15.95
N ASN A 10 19.58 3.51 16.67
CA ASN A 10 19.80 2.18 16.12
C ASN A 10 18.60 1.82 15.22
N SER A 11 18.36 2.66 14.20
CA SER A 11 17.30 2.44 13.22
C SER A 11 17.84 1.47 12.19
N THR A 12 17.33 0.25 12.25
CA THR A 12 17.54 -0.74 11.20
C THR A 12 16.85 -0.21 9.95
N ILE A 13 17.62 0.10 8.90
CA ILE A 13 17.06 0.41 7.58
C ILE A 13 16.27 -0.82 7.13
N THR A 14 14.98 -0.63 6.84
CA THR A 14 14.06 -1.71 6.47
C THR A 14 13.76 -1.75 4.97
N GLY A 15 14.44 -0.93 4.19
CA GLY A 15 14.31 -0.82 2.75
C GLY A 15 14.88 0.49 2.23
N GLU A 16 15.18 0.56 0.96
CA GLU A 16 15.76 1.73 0.33
C GLU A 16 15.06 2.05 -0.99
N LEU A 17 14.90 3.34 -1.25
CA LEU A 17 14.63 3.85 -2.58
C LEU A 17 15.96 4.23 -3.22
N PHE A 18 16.31 3.61 -4.31
CA PHE A 18 17.51 3.93 -5.08
C PHE A 18 17.19 4.18 -6.55
N LYS A 19 18.10 4.84 -7.25
CA LYS A 19 18.12 4.96 -8.70
C LYS A 19 19.31 4.19 -9.24
N ILE A 20 19.11 3.52 -10.37
CA ILE A 20 20.18 2.84 -11.08
C ILE A 20 20.32 3.41 -12.49
N THR A 21 21.55 3.59 -12.94
CA THR A 21 21.84 4.00 -14.32
C THR A 21 21.89 2.77 -15.24
N THR A 22 21.82 2.99 -16.54
CA THR A 22 22.01 1.90 -17.54
C THR A 22 23.39 1.27 -17.49
N SER A 23 24.38 1.95 -16.89
CA SER A 23 25.72 1.42 -16.63
C SER A 23 25.82 0.64 -15.31
N GLY A 24 24.74 0.48 -14.57
CA GLY A 24 24.68 -0.25 -13.30
C GLY A 24 25.11 0.55 -12.06
N SER A 25 25.37 1.87 -12.20
CA SER A 25 25.68 2.71 -11.03
C SER A 25 24.42 2.99 -10.21
N GLU A 26 24.47 2.65 -8.93
CA GLU A 26 23.38 2.84 -7.97
C GLU A 26 23.60 4.11 -7.13
N THR A 27 22.52 4.77 -6.78
CA THR A 27 22.51 5.91 -5.85
C THR A 27 21.26 5.81 -4.97
N VAL A 28 21.45 5.68 -3.66
CA VAL A 28 20.36 5.70 -2.68
C VAL A 28 19.74 7.11 -2.66
N VAL A 29 18.43 7.15 -2.78
CA VAL A 29 17.63 8.39 -2.73
C VAL A 29 17.04 8.57 -1.33
N TYR A 30 16.57 7.48 -0.70
CA TYR A 30 15.96 7.50 0.62
C TYR A 30 16.08 6.12 1.30
N GLY A 31 16.34 6.11 2.62
CA GLY A 31 16.34 4.91 3.45
C GLY A 31 15.12 4.90 4.37
N PHE A 32 14.26 3.90 4.22
CA PHE A 32 13.11 3.71 5.10
C PHE A 32 13.52 3.23 6.49
N GLY A 33 12.77 3.64 7.53
CA GLY A 33 13.07 3.33 8.92
C GLY A 33 14.02 4.32 9.60
N THR A 34 14.44 5.38 8.92
CA THR A 34 15.32 6.41 9.49
C THR A 34 14.57 7.48 10.27
N GLU A 35 13.28 7.66 10.01
CA GLU A 35 12.44 8.68 10.63
C GLU A 35 11.36 8.03 11.53
N TYR A 36 11.11 8.63 12.69
CA TYR A 36 10.03 8.19 13.58
C TYR A 36 8.67 8.43 12.92
N GLY A 37 7.85 7.37 12.83
CA GLY A 37 6.54 7.43 12.17
C GLY A 37 6.60 7.39 10.64
N GLY A 38 7.79 7.24 10.06
CA GLY A 38 7.96 6.97 8.63
C GLY A 38 7.53 5.56 8.22
N GLY A 39 7.52 5.31 6.91
CA GLY A 39 7.20 3.99 6.36
C GLY A 39 8.32 2.98 6.58
N LEU A 40 7.96 1.70 6.63
CA LEU A 40 8.85 0.56 6.68
C LEU A 40 8.43 -0.48 5.63
N GLU A 41 9.39 -1.22 5.07
CA GLU A 41 9.12 -2.30 4.11
C GLU A 41 8.37 -1.82 2.85
N PRO A 42 9.03 -1.02 1.99
CA PRO A 42 8.46 -0.52 0.75
C PRO A 42 8.49 -1.64 -0.31
N GLU A 43 7.42 -2.39 -0.46
CA GLU A 43 7.32 -3.50 -1.43
C GLU A 43 6.50 -3.14 -2.67
N SER A 44 5.88 -1.96 -2.68
CA SER A 44 4.97 -1.54 -3.74
C SER A 44 5.66 -0.87 -4.93
N SER A 45 4.98 -0.88 -6.08
CA SER A 45 5.36 -0.05 -7.23
C SER A 45 5.12 1.44 -6.95
N LEU A 46 5.88 2.30 -7.63
CA LEU A 46 5.81 3.75 -7.46
C LEU A 46 5.05 4.43 -8.59
N VAL A 47 4.29 5.48 -8.24
CA VAL A 47 3.68 6.42 -9.20
C VAL A 47 4.49 7.72 -9.20
N ALA A 48 4.93 8.14 -10.38
CA ALA A 48 5.62 9.42 -10.56
C ALA A 48 4.64 10.52 -10.97
N LEU A 49 4.55 11.58 -10.19
CA LEU A 49 3.68 12.72 -10.47
C LEU A 49 4.30 14.02 -9.96
N ASN A 50 4.42 15.03 -10.84
CA ASN A 50 4.88 16.39 -10.50
C ASN A 50 6.21 16.43 -9.70
N GLY A 51 7.20 15.60 -10.08
CA GLY A 51 8.51 15.58 -9.42
C GLY A 51 8.56 14.77 -8.12
N LEU A 52 7.45 14.21 -7.67
CA LEU A 52 7.34 13.30 -6.53
C LEU A 52 7.17 11.86 -6.99
N LEU A 53 7.59 10.94 -6.15
CA LEU A 53 7.29 9.51 -6.22
C LEU A 53 6.32 9.18 -5.09
N TYR A 54 5.23 8.50 -5.43
CA TYR A 54 4.21 8.07 -4.49
C TYR A 54 4.21 6.55 -4.39
N GLY A 55 4.05 6.02 -3.20
CA GLY A 55 4.01 4.59 -2.94
C GLY A 55 3.36 4.26 -1.61
N THR A 56 3.46 3.00 -1.24
CA THR A 56 2.98 2.46 0.04
C THR A 56 4.07 1.66 0.71
N THR A 57 3.99 1.51 2.03
CA THR A 57 4.83 0.62 2.83
C THR A 57 3.94 -0.33 3.62
N ILE A 58 4.34 -1.59 3.77
CA ILE A 58 3.54 -2.61 4.48
C ILE A 58 3.48 -2.34 5.98
N ALA A 59 4.56 -1.80 6.53
CA ALA A 59 4.72 -1.53 7.95
C ALA A 59 5.14 -0.07 8.20
N GLY A 60 5.25 0.33 9.47
CA GLY A 60 5.58 1.69 9.87
C GLY A 60 4.36 2.60 9.92
N GLY A 61 4.61 3.91 9.91
CA GLY A 61 3.57 4.91 10.16
C GLY A 61 3.24 5.05 11.65
N ALA A 62 2.32 5.98 11.96
CA ALA A 62 1.93 6.27 13.34
C ALA A 62 1.32 5.09 14.10
N TYR A 63 0.74 4.13 13.37
CA TYR A 63 0.03 2.97 13.95
C TYR A 63 0.71 1.63 13.66
N GLY A 64 1.87 1.63 12.98
CA GLY A 64 2.65 0.42 12.68
C GLY A 64 2.09 -0.47 11.56
N HIS A 65 1.03 -0.04 10.88
CA HIS A 65 0.31 -0.83 9.89
C HIS A 65 0.53 -0.37 8.44
N GLY A 66 1.60 0.37 8.22
CA GLY A 66 1.98 0.86 6.90
C GLY A 66 1.57 2.29 6.62
N THR A 67 2.09 2.82 5.53
CA THR A 67 1.85 4.20 5.08
C THR A 67 1.53 4.28 3.60
N ALA A 68 0.84 5.35 3.22
CA ALA A 68 0.96 5.92 1.89
C ALA A 68 1.88 7.14 1.99
N PHE A 69 2.86 7.25 1.13
CA PHE A 69 3.90 8.27 1.19
C PHE A 69 4.14 8.99 -0.15
N SER A 70 4.83 10.12 -0.08
CA SER A 70 5.49 10.72 -1.22
C SER A 70 6.95 11.01 -0.90
N ILE A 71 7.84 10.87 -1.90
CA ILE A 71 9.27 11.21 -1.81
C ILE A 71 9.64 12.17 -2.93
N SER A 72 10.32 13.25 -2.59
CA SER A 72 10.88 14.18 -3.56
C SER A 72 12.05 13.55 -4.32
N LYS A 73 11.97 13.51 -5.65
CA LYS A 73 13.07 13.03 -6.51
C LYS A 73 14.37 13.81 -6.36
N GLY A 74 14.29 15.07 -5.91
CA GLY A 74 15.47 15.94 -5.78
C GLY A 74 16.12 15.87 -4.41
N SER A 75 15.33 16.00 -3.32
CA SER A 75 15.85 16.04 -1.94
C SER A 75 15.86 14.69 -1.25
N GLY A 76 15.14 13.69 -1.79
CA GLY A 76 14.96 12.39 -1.13
C GLY A 76 14.13 12.47 0.16
N GLN A 77 13.40 13.57 0.40
CA GLN A 77 12.60 13.72 1.61
C GLN A 77 11.28 12.96 1.49
N GLU A 78 10.99 12.11 2.48
CA GLU A 78 9.68 11.45 2.63
C GLU A 78 8.67 12.41 3.25
N THR A 79 7.43 12.28 2.81
CA THR A 79 6.24 12.84 3.46
C THR A 79 5.21 11.72 3.59
N VAL A 80 4.87 11.34 4.82
CA VAL A 80 3.77 10.41 5.09
C VAL A 80 2.46 11.14 4.81
N LEU A 81 1.69 10.64 3.86
CA LEU A 81 0.40 11.17 3.46
C LEU A 81 -0.72 10.58 4.32
N HIS A 82 -0.65 9.27 4.58
CA HIS A 82 -1.59 8.54 5.42
C HIS A 82 -0.86 7.44 6.20
N SER A 83 -1.22 7.27 7.47
CA SER A 83 -0.77 6.15 8.31
C SER A 83 -1.95 5.23 8.54
N PHE A 84 -1.87 4.01 8.00
CA PHE A 84 -2.94 3.02 8.10
C PHE A 84 -3.09 2.43 9.50
N GLY A 85 -4.31 2.02 9.86
CA GLY A 85 -4.63 1.37 11.12
C GLY A 85 -5.14 2.29 12.22
N TYR A 86 -5.58 3.51 11.88
CA TYR A 86 -6.12 4.48 12.85
C TYR A 86 -7.32 3.94 13.63
N ASN A 87 -8.19 3.19 13.00
CA ASN A 87 -9.36 2.58 13.62
C ASN A 87 -9.72 1.24 12.95
N SER A 88 -10.77 0.58 13.40
CA SER A 88 -11.18 -0.73 12.88
C SER A 88 -11.72 -0.73 11.45
N ALA A 89 -12.12 0.42 10.92
CA ALA A 89 -12.60 0.54 9.54
C ALA A 89 -11.47 0.91 8.56
N ASP A 90 -10.33 1.37 9.07
CA ASP A 90 -9.15 1.71 8.29
C ASP A 90 -8.44 0.46 7.79
N GLY A 91 -7.70 0.61 6.68
CA GLY A 91 -6.88 -0.45 6.13
C GLY A 91 -5.62 -0.74 6.93
N LYS A 92 -5.01 -1.91 6.66
CA LYS A 92 -3.71 -2.31 7.20
C LYS A 92 -2.89 -3.01 6.14
N SER A 93 -1.58 -2.84 6.20
CA SER A 93 -0.62 -3.51 5.32
C SER A 93 -0.94 -3.32 3.83
N PRO A 94 -0.77 -2.09 3.30
CA PRO A 94 -0.97 -1.81 1.87
C PRO A 94 0.21 -2.39 1.07
N ALA A 95 0.08 -3.64 0.64
CA ALA A 95 1.09 -4.35 -0.14
C ALA A 95 1.09 -3.96 -1.63
N ALA A 96 -0.05 -3.49 -2.13
CA ALA A 96 -0.19 -3.05 -3.52
C ALA A 96 0.23 -1.59 -3.70
N GLY A 97 0.78 -1.27 -4.89
CA GLY A 97 1.08 0.10 -5.28
C GLY A 97 -0.18 0.93 -5.57
N LEU A 98 0.03 2.24 -5.62
CA LEU A 98 -1.01 3.19 -5.96
C LEU A 98 -1.21 3.29 -7.48
N ILE A 99 -2.40 3.67 -7.92
CA ILE A 99 -2.66 4.16 -9.27
C ILE A 99 -3.26 5.56 -9.19
N PHE A 100 -2.82 6.48 -10.06
CA PHE A 100 -3.36 7.84 -10.11
C PHE A 100 -4.37 7.98 -11.25
N LEU A 101 -5.62 8.26 -10.91
CA LEU A 101 -6.72 8.40 -11.87
C LEU A 101 -7.66 9.51 -11.42
N LYS A 102 -8.15 10.34 -12.36
CA LYS A 102 -9.14 11.41 -12.10
C LYS A 102 -8.79 12.31 -10.90
N GLY A 103 -7.48 12.59 -10.67
CA GLY A 103 -7.03 13.51 -9.65
C GLY A 103 -6.81 12.92 -8.25
N LYS A 104 -7.03 11.62 -8.06
CA LYS A 104 -6.83 10.88 -6.81
C LYS A 104 -5.93 9.67 -7.00
N PHE A 105 -5.31 9.20 -5.94
CA PHE A 105 -4.70 7.88 -5.87
C PHE A 105 -5.75 6.86 -5.44
N TYR A 106 -5.62 5.64 -5.95
CA TYR A 106 -6.41 4.48 -5.54
C TYR A 106 -5.46 3.36 -5.18
N GLY A 107 -5.78 2.61 -4.14
CA GLY A 107 -5.01 1.49 -3.65
C GLY A 107 -5.86 0.51 -2.86
N THR A 108 -5.20 -0.54 -2.41
CA THR A 108 -5.79 -1.57 -1.56
C THR A 108 -4.90 -1.86 -0.37
N THR A 109 -5.48 -2.37 0.69
CA THR A 109 -4.75 -2.94 1.83
C THR A 109 -5.09 -4.41 1.98
N SER A 110 -4.11 -5.24 2.33
CA SER A 110 -4.33 -6.68 2.48
C SER A 110 -5.05 -7.07 3.77
N GLY A 111 -5.07 -6.17 4.74
CA GLY A 111 -5.76 -6.33 6.02
C GLY A 111 -6.48 -5.06 6.44
N GLY A 112 -7.08 -5.07 7.63
CA GLY A 112 -7.92 -3.98 8.12
C GLY A 112 -9.33 -3.99 7.51
N GLY A 113 -10.08 -2.92 7.71
CA GLY A 113 -11.52 -2.94 7.50
C GLY A 113 -12.24 -3.70 8.63
N SER A 114 -13.56 -3.65 8.68
CA SER A 114 -14.36 -4.18 9.78
C SER A 114 -14.14 -5.67 10.05
N ASP A 115 -13.88 -6.45 9.00
CA ASP A 115 -13.67 -7.91 9.08
C ASP A 115 -12.19 -8.32 8.98
N GLY A 116 -11.28 -7.35 8.87
CA GLY A 116 -9.85 -7.62 8.78
C GLY A 116 -9.37 -8.11 7.42
N SER A 117 -10.24 -8.16 6.41
CA SER A 117 -9.96 -8.74 5.09
C SER A 117 -9.43 -7.75 4.06
N GLY A 118 -9.15 -6.52 4.48
CA GLY A 118 -8.62 -5.46 3.63
C GLY A 118 -9.69 -4.52 3.09
N ILE A 119 -9.22 -3.44 2.48
CA ILE A 119 -10.06 -2.40 1.91
C ILE A 119 -9.61 -1.98 0.51
N VAL A 120 -10.52 -1.33 -0.20
CA VAL A 120 -10.21 -0.44 -1.33
C VAL A 120 -10.34 0.99 -0.83
N PHE A 121 -9.35 1.82 -1.09
CA PHE A 121 -9.37 3.23 -0.70
C PHE A 121 -9.04 4.17 -1.86
N SER A 122 -9.46 5.42 -1.72
CA SER A 122 -8.92 6.54 -2.49
C SER A 122 -8.20 7.51 -1.56
N LEU A 123 -7.15 8.16 -2.08
CA LEU A 123 -6.34 9.12 -1.35
C LEU A 123 -6.14 10.39 -2.18
N THR A 124 -6.36 11.55 -1.59
CA THR A 124 -6.00 12.82 -2.21
C THR A 124 -4.48 13.03 -2.16
N LYS A 125 -3.95 13.95 -2.97
CA LYS A 125 -2.52 14.34 -2.89
C LYS A 125 -2.13 14.92 -1.52
N GLY A 126 -3.09 15.43 -0.76
CA GLY A 126 -2.89 15.98 0.59
C GLY A 126 -3.07 14.97 1.71
N GLY A 127 -3.29 13.67 1.40
CA GLY A 127 -3.36 12.63 2.41
C GLY A 127 -4.76 12.34 2.96
N THR A 128 -5.81 12.96 2.42
CA THR A 128 -7.18 12.61 2.84
C THR A 128 -7.58 11.28 2.23
N GLU A 129 -7.73 10.26 3.08
CA GLU A 129 -8.24 8.94 2.71
C GLU A 129 -9.76 8.90 2.68
N ASN A 130 -10.30 8.05 1.81
CA ASN A 130 -11.70 7.65 1.81
C ASN A 130 -11.80 6.15 1.50
N VAL A 131 -12.34 5.37 2.42
CA VAL A 131 -12.61 3.94 2.23
C VAL A 131 -13.76 3.79 1.24
N LEU A 132 -13.52 3.05 0.16
CA LEU A 132 -14.49 2.85 -0.93
C LEU A 132 -15.19 1.49 -0.81
N HIS A 133 -14.47 0.48 -0.31
CA HIS A 133 -14.99 -0.87 -0.09
C HIS A 133 -14.22 -1.53 1.05
N GLN A 134 -14.91 -2.35 1.84
CA GLN A 134 -14.33 -3.21 2.87
C GLN A 134 -14.63 -4.66 2.51
N PHE A 135 -13.59 -5.46 2.31
CA PHE A 135 -13.74 -6.87 1.97
C PHE A 135 -14.20 -7.71 3.18
N GLY A 136 -14.93 -8.79 2.90
CA GLY A 136 -15.38 -9.73 3.92
C GLY A 136 -16.70 -9.36 4.61
N VAL A 137 -17.18 -8.13 4.44
CA VAL A 137 -18.42 -7.67 5.09
C VAL A 137 -19.64 -8.30 4.42
N GLY A 138 -20.30 -9.23 5.11
CA GLY A 138 -21.60 -9.75 4.70
C GLY A 138 -21.61 -11.06 3.89
N TYR A 139 -20.56 -11.85 3.92
CA TYR A 139 -20.47 -13.26 3.50
C TYR A 139 -20.12 -13.63 2.05
N SER A 140 -19.31 -14.64 1.97
CA SER A 140 -19.07 -15.75 1.03
C SER A 140 -18.68 -15.45 -0.42
N ASN A 141 -19.11 -14.37 -1.04
CA ASN A 141 -18.76 -14.09 -2.44
C ASN A 141 -17.85 -12.87 -2.59
N ASP A 142 -17.62 -12.15 -1.51
CA ASP A 142 -16.67 -11.06 -1.47
C ASP A 142 -15.24 -11.59 -1.37
N GLY A 143 -14.29 -10.81 -1.87
CA GLY A 143 -12.88 -11.19 -1.80
C GLY A 143 -12.25 -10.84 -0.45
N GLY A 144 -10.97 -11.16 -0.33
CA GLY A 144 -10.15 -10.74 0.81
C GLY A 144 -8.66 -10.73 0.47
N ALA A 145 -7.89 -9.97 1.23
CA ALA A 145 -6.47 -9.72 1.04
C ALA A 145 -6.11 -9.32 -0.40
N PRO A 146 -6.58 -8.18 -0.91
CA PRO A 146 -6.12 -7.67 -2.19
C PRO A 146 -4.62 -7.27 -2.07
N MET A 147 -3.77 -7.90 -2.88
CA MET A 147 -2.31 -7.71 -2.84
C MET A 147 -1.75 -7.22 -4.17
N ALA A 148 -2.54 -7.25 -5.24
CA ALA A 148 -2.11 -6.84 -6.56
C ALA A 148 -2.45 -5.38 -6.86
N ASN A 149 -1.63 -4.76 -7.69
CA ASN A 149 -1.89 -3.41 -8.18
C ASN A 149 -3.16 -3.37 -9.03
N PHE A 150 -3.84 -2.23 -9.00
CA PHE A 150 -4.90 -1.95 -9.97
C PHE A 150 -4.34 -1.81 -11.38
N ILE A 151 -5.16 -2.22 -12.35
CA ILE A 151 -5.00 -1.82 -13.76
C ILE A 151 -6.17 -0.92 -14.15
N ASP A 152 -5.88 0.11 -14.95
CA ASP A 152 -6.91 0.97 -15.55
C ASP A 152 -7.28 0.47 -16.92
N VAL A 153 -8.57 0.21 -17.12
CA VAL A 153 -9.14 -0.10 -18.43
C VAL A 153 -10.26 0.91 -18.71
N LYS A 154 -9.94 1.93 -19.48
CA LYS A 154 -10.89 2.99 -19.89
C LYS A 154 -11.61 3.68 -18.72
N GLY A 155 -10.91 3.95 -17.64
CA GLY A 155 -11.43 4.62 -16.44
C GLY A 155 -12.12 3.71 -15.43
N THR A 156 -12.11 2.41 -15.65
CA THR A 156 -12.50 1.38 -14.67
C THR A 156 -11.23 0.72 -14.13
N LEU A 157 -11.08 0.66 -12.82
CA LEU A 157 -9.97 0.00 -12.15
C LEU A 157 -10.35 -1.46 -11.86
N TYR A 158 -9.47 -2.37 -12.23
CA TYR A 158 -9.62 -3.81 -11.91
C TYR A 158 -8.54 -4.23 -10.95
N GLY A 159 -8.93 -5.00 -9.93
CA GLY A 159 -8.06 -5.59 -8.92
C GLY A 159 -8.41 -7.04 -8.67
N THR A 160 -7.54 -7.72 -7.92
CA THR A 160 -7.74 -9.11 -7.52
C THR A 160 -7.59 -9.26 -6.01
N THR A 161 -8.24 -10.27 -5.46
CA THR A 161 -8.09 -10.69 -4.05
C THR A 161 -7.42 -12.05 -3.98
N ALA A 162 -6.68 -12.29 -2.87
CA ALA A 162 -5.96 -13.56 -2.68
C ALA A 162 -6.90 -14.71 -2.32
N TYR A 163 -8.01 -14.40 -1.65
CA TYR A 163 -9.02 -15.40 -1.24
C TYR A 163 -10.44 -14.84 -1.37
N GLY A 164 -11.45 -15.64 -1.09
CA GLY A 164 -12.86 -15.30 -1.27
C GLY A 164 -13.41 -15.76 -2.61
N GLY A 165 -14.63 -15.37 -2.92
CA GLY A 165 -15.37 -15.78 -4.09
C GLY A 165 -16.34 -16.93 -3.80
N ILE A 166 -16.87 -17.53 -4.86
CA ILE A 166 -17.91 -18.58 -4.75
C ILE A 166 -17.29 -19.85 -4.15
N ASN A 167 -17.85 -20.33 -3.05
CA ASN A 167 -17.54 -21.64 -2.50
C ASN A 167 -18.04 -22.73 -3.44
N LEU A 168 -17.13 -23.46 -4.07
CA LEU A 168 -17.49 -24.63 -4.86
C LEU A 168 -17.81 -25.80 -3.93
N PRO A 169 -18.91 -26.52 -4.17
CA PRO A 169 -19.36 -27.64 -3.30
C PRO A 169 -18.43 -28.87 -3.31
N SER A 170 -17.43 -28.88 -4.16
CA SER A 170 -16.42 -29.94 -4.22
C SER A 170 -15.03 -29.33 -4.37
N CYS A 171 -14.39 -29.14 -3.24
CA CYS A 171 -12.96 -28.82 -3.21
C CYS A 171 -12.17 -30.13 -3.44
N PRO A 172 -11.20 -30.17 -4.35
CA PRO A 172 -10.36 -31.36 -4.53
C PRO A 172 -9.40 -31.60 -3.34
N TYR A 173 -9.28 -30.66 -2.42
CA TYR A 173 -8.46 -30.77 -1.21
C TYR A 173 -9.40 -30.82 0.00
N SER A 174 -9.45 -31.96 0.66
CA SER A 174 -10.32 -32.22 1.80
C SER A 174 -10.02 -31.28 2.98
N GLY A 175 -11.00 -30.46 3.35
CA GLY A 175 -11.02 -29.78 4.65
C GLY A 175 -11.19 -28.27 4.61
N ASP A 176 -11.03 -27.58 3.48
CA ASP A 176 -11.10 -26.13 3.41
C ASP A 176 -12.20 -25.64 2.45
N ASN A 177 -12.85 -24.55 2.82
CA ASN A 177 -13.71 -23.80 1.91
C ASN A 177 -12.83 -23.25 0.78
N CYS A 178 -12.96 -23.81 -0.42
CA CYS A 178 -12.18 -23.40 -1.57
C CYS A 178 -12.65 -22.06 -2.11
N ALA A 179 -12.08 -21.02 -1.56
CA ALA A 179 -12.25 -19.67 -2.04
C ALA A 179 -10.90 -19.22 -2.67
N TYR A 180 -10.84 -19.20 -3.99
CA TYR A 180 -9.59 -19.00 -4.75
C TYR A 180 -9.30 -17.56 -5.13
N GLY A 181 -9.97 -16.60 -4.52
CA GLY A 181 -9.86 -15.19 -4.83
C GLY A 181 -10.90 -14.73 -5.86
N THR A 182 -10.96 -13.41 -6.02
CA THR A 182 -11.89 -12.73 -6.92
C THR A 182 -11.18 -11.76 -7.84
N ILE A 183 -11.84 -11.41 -8.94
CA ILE A 183 -11.54 -10.21 -9.72
C ILE A 183 -12.68 -9.23 -9.44
N PHE A 184 -12.33 -8.01 -9.08
CA PHE A 184 -13.33 -6.96 -8.83
C PHE A 184 -13.06 -5.73 -9.69
N ALA A 185 -14.07 -4.92 -9.90
CA ALA A 185 -14.01 -3.68 -10.66
C ALA A 185 -14.48 -2.50 -9.80
N LEU A 186 -13.77 -1.39 -9.86
CA LEU A 186 -14.12 -0.11 -9.25
C LEU A 186 -14.30 0.92 -10.36
N GLN A 187 -15.41 1.65 -10.32
CA GLN A 187 -15.66 2.82 -11.18
C GLN A 187 -15.50 4.10 -10.34
N PRO A 188 -14.35 4.79 -10.43
CA PRO A 188 -14.07 6.02 -9.69
C PRO A 188 -14.87 7.22 -10.16
#